data_2ce17c411527c578ad88c056e1bb4b22
#
_entry.id   2ce17c411527c578ad88c056e1bb4b22
#
_cell.length_a   1.000
_cell.length_b   1.000
_cell.length_c   1.000
_cell.angle_alpha   90.00
_cell.angle_beta   90.00
_cell.angle_gamma   90.00
#
_symmetry.space_group_name_H-M   'P 1'
#
loop_
_entity.id
_entity.type
_entity.pdbx_description
1 polymer ?
#
loop_
_entity_poly.entity_id
_entity_poly.type
_entity_poly.pdbx_seq_one_letter_code
_entity_poly.pdbx_strand_id
1 'polypeptide(L)'
;MKKLFSLMLACLLLFSLSACGREPKEEVSDEKPVIYLYPEQETDVRVTLDLAGELTCAYPAYGDGWSVHAAPDGTLTDENGQTYRYLYWEGTSEADYDFSAGFCVAGEDTAAFLEDALARLGLTRAEANEFIIYWLPQMQDNAYNLIAFQQEIYTDSAKLTIDPAPDTLLRVFMAWQPSERFIELSAQELSAPERTGFTVVEWGGCAVQ
;
A
#
# COMPACT_ATOMS: atom_id res chain seq x y z
N MET A 1 -51.98 10.32 42.74
CA MET A 1 -51.65 10.47 41.31
C MET A 1 -50.27 11.09 41.05
N LYS A 2 -49.66 11.89 41.95
CA LYS A 2 -48.34 12.53 41.71
C LYS A 2 -47.16 11.61 41.95
N LYS A 3 -47.30 10.45 42.63
CA LYS A 3 -46.18 9.53 42.90
C LYS A 3 -45.99 8.43 41.83
N LEU A 4 -46.98 8.17 41.00
CA LEU A 4 -46.81 7.21 39.88
C LEU A 4 -46.12 7.83 38.66
N PHE A 5 -46.24 9.14 38.49
CA PHE A 5 -45.58 9.84 37.35
C PHE A 5 -44.06 9.97 37.53
N SER A 6 -43.59 10.01 38.79
CA SER A 6 -42.15 10.12 39.07
C SER A 6 -41.38 8.81 38.87
N LEU A 7 -42.07 7.67 38.97
CA LEU A 7 -41.42 6.35 38.79
C LEU A 7 -41.29 5.97 37.30
N MET A 8 -42.19 6.48 36.46
CA MET A 8 -42.16 6.20 35.01
C MET A 8 -41.11 7.04 34.27
N LEU A 9 -40.77 8.22 34.81
CA LEU A 9 -39.73 9.07 34.24
C LEU A 9 -38.30 8.59 34.58
N ALA A 10 -38.12 7.87 35.69
CA ALA A 10 -36.85 7.30 36.08
C ALA A 10 -36.47 6.04 35.29
N CYS A 11 -37.44 5.28 34.76
CA CYS A 11 -37.17 4.11 33.91
C CYS A 11 -36.85 4.46 32.46
N LEU A 12 -37.18 5.67 31.96
CA LEU A 12 -36.84 6.10 30.60
C LEU A 12 -35.41 6.64 30.47
N LEU A 13 -34.71 6.89 31.57
CA LEU A 13 -33.32 7.39 31.57
C LEU A 13 -32.27 6.29 31.66
N LEU A 14 -32.67 5.03 31.81
CA LEU A 14 -31.74 3.90 31.95
C LEU A 14 -31.53 3.09 30.66
N PHE A 15 -32.13 3.46 29.53
CA PHE A 15 -32.00 2.74 28.27
C PHE A 15 -31.15 3.45 27.22
N SER A 16 -30.41 4.52 27.58
CA SER A 16 -29.62 5.30 26.64
C SER A 16 -28.07 5.14 26.77
N LEU A 17 -27.60 4.05 27.37
CA LEU A 17 -26.16 3.82 27.53
C LEU A 17 -25.75 2.40 27.11
N SER A 18 -26.01 2.03 25.87
CA SER A 18 -25.38 0.88 25.22
C SER A 18 -25.37 1.05 23.72
N ALA A 19 -25.00 2.24 23.22
CA ALA A 19 -24.38 2.34 21.94
C ALA A 19 -22.88 2.11 22.19
N CYS A 20 -22.42 0.86 22.17
CA CYS A 20 -21.06 0.53 21.83
C CYS A 20 -20.84 1.00 20.38
N GLY A 21 -20.61 2.28 20.21
CA GLY A 21 -20.09 2.81 18.97
C GLY A 21 -18.69 2.24 18.81
N ARG A 22 -18.55 1.26 17.92
CA ARG A 22 -17.26 0.96 17.32
C ARG A 22 -16.85 2.25 16.65
N GLU A 23 -15.78 2.89 17.11
CA GLU A 23 -15.24 4.04 16.41
C GLU A 23 -15.02 3.60 14.94
N PRO A 24 -15.46 4.41 13.95
CA PRO A 24 -15.19 4.08 12.57
C PRO A 24 -13.67 3.95 12.45
N LYS A 25 -13.19 2.84 11.90
CA LYS A 25 -11.78 2.72 11.51
C LYS A 25 -11.48 3.84 10.54
N GLU A 26 -10.37 4.51 10.75
CA GLU A 26 -9.88 5.53 9.85
C GLU A 26 -9.52 4.85 8.53
N GLU A 27 -10.09 5.32 7.43
CA GLU A 27 -9.74 4.80 6.09
C GLU A 27 -8.32 5.27 5.75
N VAL A 28 -7.48 4.36 5.33
CA VAL A 28 -6.13 4.64 4.84
C VAL A 28 -6.16 4.70 3.31
N SER A 29 -5.52 5.69 2.74
CA SER A 29 -5.35 5.81 1.30
C SER A 29 -4.09 5.08 0.86
N ASP A 30 -4.24 3.99 0.10
CA ASP A 30 -3.13 3.32 -0.56
C ASP A 30 -2.76 4.13 -1.81
N GLU A 31 -1.58 4.77 -1.76
CA GLU A 31 -1.13 5.72 -2.76
C GLU A 31 -0.04 5.11 -3.65
N LYS A 32 -0.19 5.39 -4.95
CA LYS A 32 0.83 5.07 -5.95
C LYS A 32 1.19 3.58 -6.08
N PRO A 33 0.34 2.57 -5.81
CA PRO A 33 0.70 1.23 -6.21
C PRO A 33 0.85 1.15 -7.73
N VAL A 34 2.03 0.70 -8.18
CA VAL A 34 2.36 0.46 -9.58
C VAL A 34 2.86 -0.96 -9.78
N ILE A 35 2.41 -1.62 -10.83
CA ILE A 35 2.67 -3.04 -11.11
C ILE A 35 3.47 -3.13 -12.41
N TYR A 36 4.71 -3.59 -12.32
CA TYR A 36 5.56 -3.90 -13.46
C TYR A 36 5.49 -5.39 -13.78
N LEU A 37 5.48 -5.72 -15.06
CA LEU A 37 5.46 -7.09 -15.56
C LEU A 37 6.71 -7.32 -16.42
N TYR A 38 7.54 -8.28 -16.03
CA TYR A 38 8.81 -8.62 -16.71
C TYR A 38 8.80 -10.11 -17.08
N PRO A 39 8.09 -10.52 -18.14
CA PRO A 39 8.14 -11.89 -18.62
C PRO A 39 9.47 -12.18 -19.33
N GLU A 40 9.88 -13.45 -19.38
CA GLU A 40 11.08 -13.85 -20.16
C GLU A 40 10.87 -13.75 -21.68
N GLN A 41 9.62 -13.82 -22.12
CA GLN A 41 9.19 -13.67 -23.52
C GLN A 41 7.93 -12.81 -23.56
N GLU A 42 7.64 -12.24 -24.73
CA GLU A 42 6.37 -11.52 -24.94
C GLU A 42 5.18 -12.39 -24.53
N THR A 43 4.34 -11.89 -23.63
CA THR A 43 3.29 -12.67 -22.98
C THR A 43 2.04 -11.82 -22.79
N ASP A 44 0.89 -12.37 -23.13
CA ASP A 44 -0.39 -11.78 -22.78
C ASP A 44 -0.65 -12.03 -21.29
N VAL A 45 -0.86 -10.97 -20.54
CA VAL A 45 -1.03 -11.03 -19.09
C VAL A 45 -2.35 -10.37 -18.69
N ARG A 46 -3.11 -11.07 -17.85
CA ARG A 46 -4.27 -10.49 -17.17
C ARG A 46 -3.93 -10.26 -15.70
N VAL A 47 -4.24 -9.06 -15.20
CA VAL A 47 -4.06 -8.70 -13.79
C VAL A 47 -5.41 -8.27 -13.23
N THR A 48 -5.81 -8.88 -12.10
CA THR A 48 -7.00 -8.47 -11.34
C THR A 48 -6.62 -8.17 -9.90
N LEU A 49 -7.29 -7.17 -9.33
CA LEU A 49 -7.14 -6.70 -7.96
C LEU A 49 -8.44 -6.95 -7.19
N ASP A 50 -8.35 -7.68 -6.07
CA ASP A 50 -9.41 -7.82 -5.07
C ASP A 50 -9.01 -6.96 -3.86
N LEU A 51 -9.60 -5.77 -3.77
CA LEU A 51 -9.28 -4.76 -2.75
C LEU A 51 -10.33 -4.83 -1.64
N ALA A 52 -9.87 -4.97 -0.39
CA ALA A 52 -10.70 -4.85 0.80
C ALA A 52 -11.00 -3.38 1.10
N GLY A 53 -11.68 -2.70 0.16
CA GLY A 53 -11.94 -1.27 0.18
C GLY A 53 -12.49 -0.78 -1.15
N GLU A 54 -12.22 0.46 -1.50
CA GLU A 54 -12.70 1.09 -2.71
C GLU A 54 -11.52 1.48 -3.64
N LEU A 55 -11.59 1.06 -4.91
CA LEU A 55 -10.65 1.50 -5.94
C LEU A 55 -11.03 2.92 -6.37
N THR A 56 -10.17 3.90 -6.10
CA THR A 56 -10.44 5.32 -6.36
C THR A 56 -9.85 5.81 -7.67
N CYS A 57 -8.73 5.22 -8.12
CA CYS A 57 -8.07 5.57 -9.37
C CYS A 57 -7.37 4.37 -9.99
N ALA A 58 -7.35 4.28 -11.32
CA ALA A 58 -6.54 3.30 -12.04
C ALA A 58 -6.12 3.81 -13.41
N TYR A 59 -4.90 3.47 -13.84
CA TYR A 59 -4.39 3.81 -15.17
C TYR A 59 -3.42 2.73 -15.69
N PRO A 60 -3.65 2.18 -16.93
CA PRO A 60 -4.85 2.39 -17.75
C PRO A 60 -6.14 2.04 -17.02
N ALA A 61 -7.30 2.36 -17.59
CA ALA A 61 -8.60 2.07 -16.97
C ALA A 61 -8.72 0.60 -16.58
N TYR A 62 -9.17 0.33 -15.34
CA TYR A 62 -9.19 -1.01 -14.76
C TYR A 62 -10.28 -1.91 -15.36
N GLY A 63 -11.50 -1.38 -15.57
CA GLY A 63 -12.65 -2.15 -16.03
C GLY A 63 -12.97 -3.34 -15.10
N ASP A 64 -12.85 -4.55 -15.62
CA ASP A 64 -12.94 -5.83 -14.89
C ASP A 64 -11.57 -6.50 -14.67
N GLY A 65 -10.50 -5.73 -14.82
CA GLY A 65 -9.09 -6.13 -14.76
C GLY A 65 -8.32 -5.61 -15.95
N TRP A 66 -7.00 -5.54 -15.83
CA TRP A 66 -6.12 -5.20 -16.95
C TRP A 66 -5.81 -6.44 -17.79
N SER A 67 -5.82 -6.25 -19.11
CA SER A 67 -5.32 -7.22 -20.07
C SER A 67 -4.31 -6.50 -20.96
N VAL A 68 -3.06 -6.94 -20.92
CA VAL A 68 -1.95 -6.30 -21.63
C VAL A 68 -1.02 -7.35 -22.24
N HIS A 69 -0.37 -6.97 -23.33
CA HIS A 69 0.76 -7.70 -23.87
C HIS A 69 2.04 -7.14 -23.24
N ALA A 70 2.72 -7.94 -22.45
CA ALA A 70 3.93 -7.56 -21.73
C ALA A 70 5.18 -8.04 -22.47
N ALA A 71 6.14 -7.14 -22.69
CA ALA A 71 7.45 -7.46 -23.26
C ALA A 71 8.52 -7.66 -22.15
N PRO A 72 9.62 -8.37 -22.43
CA PRO A 72 10.68 -8.62 -21.44
C PRO A 72 11.35 -7.36 -20.87
N ASP A 73 11.29 -6.24 -21.59
CA ASP A 73 11.81 -4.96 -21.13
C ASP A 73 10.85 -4.20 -20.19
N GLY A 74 9.68 -4.78 -19.91
CA GLY A 74 8.63 -4.22 -19.06
C GLY A 74 7.65 -3.30 -19.80
N THR A 75 7.76 -3.15 -21.12
CA THR A 75 6.77 -2.42 -21.91
C THR A 75 5.47 -3.21 -21.94
N LEU A 76 4.36 -2.54 -21.57
CA LEU A 76 3.02 -3.09 -21.62
C LEU A 76 2.26 -2.45 -22.76
N THR A 77 1.54 -3.24 -23.56
CA THR A 77 0.72 -2.73 -24.68
C THR A 77 -0.72 -3.20 -24.50
N ASP A 78 -1.68 -2.28 -24.56
CA ASP A 78 -3.11 -2.62 -24.49
C ASP A 78 -3.67 -3.06 -25.86
N GLU A 79 -4.95 -3.44 -25.91
CA GLU A 79 -5.65 -3.86 -27.13
C GLU A 79 -5.72 -2.78 -28.22
N ASN A 80 -5.55 -1.50 -27.84
CA ASN A 80 -5.56 -0.35 -28.76
C ASN A 80 -4.16 0.01 -29.25
N GLY A 81 -3.11 -0.73 -28.82
CA GLY A 81 -1.73 -0.47 -29.17
C GLY A 81 -1.09 0.69 -28.40
N GLN A 82 -1.73 1.15 -27.29
CA GLN A 82 -1.12 2.12 -26.41
C GLN A 82 -0.12 1.42 -25.49
N THR A 83 1.00 2.10 -25.21
CA THR A 83 2.07 1.53 -24.39
C THR A 83 2.15 2.17 -23.02
N TYR A 84 2.45 1.36 -22.01
CA TYR A 84 2.59 1.75 -20.62
C TYR A 84 3.85 1.11 -20.04
N ARG A 85 4.38 1.74 -18.98
CA ARG A 85 5.52 1.20 -18.24
C ARG A 85 5.08 0.31 -17.08
N TYR A 86 3.91 0.57 -16.51
CA TYR A 86 3.30 -0.16 -15.41
C TYR A 86 1.78 0.02 -15.41
N LEU A 87 1.10 -0.81 -14.68
CA LEU A 87 -0.30 -0.62 -14.30
C LEU A 87 -0.32 0.14 -12.97
N TYR A 88 -1.18 1.12 -12.87
CA TYR A 88 -1.28 1.98 -11.68
C TYR A 88 -2.67 1.93 -11.08
N TRP A 89 -2.74 1.98 -9.75
CA TRP A 89 -3.98 2.11 -9.04
C TRP A 89 -3.81 2.92 -7.73
N GLU A 90 -4.93 3.42 -7.21
CA GLU A 90 -5.08 3.96 -5.86
C GLU A 90 -6.41 3.50 -5.30
N GLY A 91 -6.48 3.37 -3.98
CA GLY A 91 -7.69 2.95 -3.30
C GLY A 91 -7.69 3.34 -1.84
N THR A 92 -8.83 3.15 -1.20
CA THR A 92 -8.95 3.25 0.26
C THR A 92 -9.13 1.86 0.84
N SER A 93 -8.59 1.61 2.02
CA SER A 93 -8.76 0.36 2.75
C SER A 93 -8.91 0.62 4.26
N GLU A 94 -9.44 -0.37 4.99
CA GLU A 94 -9.46 -0.36 6.45
C GLU A 94 -8.23 -1.07 7.04
N ALA A 95 -7.10 -1.10 6.32
CA ALA A 95 -5.88 -1.74 6.78
C ALA A 95 -5.35 -1.02 8.03
N ASP A 96 -4.97 -1.80 9.04
CA ASP A 96 -4.37 -1.31 10.29
C ASP A 96 -2.87 -1.60 10.23
N TYR A 97 -2.12 -0.66 9.63
CA TYR A 97 -0.70 -0.85 9.38
C TYR A 97 0.11 -0.85 10.68
N ASP A 98 1.02 -1.82 10.81
CA ASP A 98 1.79 -2.09 12.02
C ASP A 98 3.11 -1.30 12.03
N PHE A 99 3.33 -0.54 13.10
CA PHE A 99 4.57 0.18 13.41
C PHE A 99 5.29 -0.37 14.65
N SER A 100 4.97 -1.58 15.09
CA SER A 100 5.67 -2.24 16.19
C SER A 100 7.14 -2.53 15.86
N ALA A 101 7.44 -2.69 14.58
CA ALA A 101 8.78 -2.75 14.02
C ALA A 101 8.88 -1.83 12.80
N GLY A 102 10.07 -1.25 12.60
CA GLY A 102 10.29 -0.29 11.52
C GLY A 102 11.56 0.52 11.73
N PHE A 103 11.56 1.72 11.20
CA PHE A 103 12.70 2.63 11.22
C PHE A 103 12.23 4.04 11.58
N CYS A 104 13.01 4.74 12.41
CA CYS A 104 12.84 6.17 12.66
C CYS A 104 13.99 6.90 11.98
N VAL A 105 13.72 7.61 10.90
CA VAL A 105 14.71 8.21 10.01
C VAL A 105 14.55 9.72 10.04
N ALA A 106 15.65 10.47 10.20
CA ALA A 106 15.61 11.92 10.07
C ALA A 106 15.19 12.32 8.64
N GLY A 107 14.43 13.39 8.49
CA GLY A 107 13.95 13.84 7.17
C GLY A 107 15.09 13.98 6.17
N GLU A 108 16.20 14.61 6.56
CA GLU A 108 17.40 14.82 5.74
C GLU A 108 18.09 13.50 5.31
N ASP A 109 17.93 12.42 6.08
CA ASP A 109 18.53 11.12 5.79
C ASP A 109 17.60 10.19 4.99
N THR A 110 16.34 10.59 4.77
CA THR A 110 15.30 9.74 4.16
C THR A 110 15.70 9.25 2.77
N ALA A 111 16.32 10.07 1.93
CA ALA A 111 16.73 9.67 0.59
C ALA A 111 17.74 8.50 0.63
N ALA A 112 18.80 8.64 1.45
CA ALA A 112 19.83 7.61 1.58
C ALA A 112 19.27 6.32 2.21
N PHE A 113 18.39 6.44 3.20
CA PHE A 113 17.69 5.31 3.80
C PHE A 113 16.86 4.55 2.78
N LEU A 114 16.04 5.26 1.97
CA LEU A 114 15.20 4.63 0.96
C LEU A 114 16.03 3.95 -0.13
N GLU A 115 17.17 4.53 -0.54
CA GLU A 115 18.08 3.89 -1.51
C GLU A 115 18.58 2.53 -1.01
N ASP A 116 19.01 2.43 0.26
CA ASP A 116 19.46 1.17 0.85
C ASP A 116 18.31 0.18 1.07
N ALA A 117 17.23 0.64 1.68
CA ALA A 117 16.08 -0.19 2.02
C ALA A 117 15.43 -0.82 0.79
N LEU A 118 15.18 -0.02 -0.26
CA LEU A 118 14.53 -0.51 -1.48
C LEU A 118 15.44 -1.47 -2.26
N ALA A 119 16.76 -1.26 -2.26
CA ALA A 119 17.70 -2.21 -2.84
C ALA A 119 17.67 -3.57 -2.11
N ARG A 120 17.62 -3.57 -0.77
CA ARG A 120 17.48 -4.78 0.05
C ARG A 120 16.12 -5.47 -0.15
N LEU A 121 15.08 -4.70 -0.43
CA LEU A 121 13.74 -5.20 -0.79
C LEU A 121 13.65 -5.62 -2.25
N GLY A 122 14.77 -5.60 -3.00
CA GLY A 122 14.88 -6.18 -4.34
C GLY A 122 14.41 -5.27 -5.48
N LEU A 123 14.13 -3.98 -5.24
CA LEU A 123 13.84 -3.05 -6.33
C LEU A 123 15.11 -2.74 -7.12
N THR A 124 14.99 -2.68 -8.44
CA THR A 124 16.05 -2.14 -9.30
C THR A 124 16.24 -0.65 -9.03
N ARG A 125 17.40 -0.10 -9.43
CA ARG A 125 17.67 1.34 -9.29
C ARG A 125 16.62 2.20 -10.01
N ALA A 126 16.07 1.74 -11.13
CA ALA A 126 15.05 2.46 -11.87
C ALA A 126 13.71 2.50 -11.12
N GLU A 127 13.26 1.36 -10.57
CA GLU A 127 12.05 1.26 -9.77
C GLU A 127 12.16 2.06 -8.46
N ALA A 128 13.30 1.91 -7.75
CA ALA A 128 13.57 2.67 -6.53
C ALA A 128 13.60 4.19 -6.79
N ASN A 129 14.10 4.62 -7.96
CA ASN A 129 14.13 6.02 -8.33
C ASN A 129 12.73 6.61 -8.49
N GLU A 130 11.80 5.87 -9.12
CA GLU A 130 10.41 6.30 -9.26
C GLU A 130 9.69 6.34 -7.90
N PHE A 131 9.95 5.36 -7.02
CA PHE A 131 9.47 5.35 -5.64
C PHE A 131 9.95 6.59 -4.87
N ILE A 132 11.25 6.84 -4.86
CA ILE A 132 11.87 7.93 -4.09
C ILE A 132 11.37 9.30 -4.59
N ILE A 133 11.27 9.51 -5.90
CA ILE A 133 10.77 10.77 -6.47
C ILE A 133 9.34 11.08 -6.01
N TYR A 134 8.52 10.07 -5.81
CA TYR A 134 7.15 10.26 -5.34
C TYR A 134 7.08 10.57 -3.84
N TRP A 135 7.79 9.78 -3.02
CA TRP A 135 7.65 9.86 -1.55
C TRP A 135 8.55 10.92 -0.90
N LEU A 136 9.78 11.09 -1.36
CA LEU A 136 10.76 11.99 -0.73
C LEU A 136 10.27 13.44 -0.53
N PRO A 137 9.54 14.07 -1.48
CA PRO A 137 9.04 15.43 -1.28
C PRO A 137 8.08 15.58 -0.09
N GLN A 138 7.45 14.52 0.35
CA GLN A 138 6.52 14.51 1.49
C GLN A 138 7.23 14.24 2.81
N MET A 139 8.46 13.71 2.77
CA MET A 139 9.17 13.17 3.93
C MET A 139 10.42 13.98 4.33
N GLN A 140 11.12 14.58 3.36
CA GLN A 140 12.45 15.16 3.57
C GLN A 140 12.50 16.34 4.53
N ASP A 141 11.40 17.09 4.67
CA ASP A 141 11.32 18.29 5.51
C ASP A 141 10.79 17.98 6.93
N ASN A 142 10.41 16.73 7.21
CA ASN A 142 10.00 16.31 8.54
C ASN A 142 11.19 16.23 9.50
N ALA A 143 10.97 16.43 10.81
CA ALA A 143 12.04 16.20 11.79
C ALA A 143 12.48 14.73 11.77
N TYR A 144 11.50 13.81 11.76
CA TYR A 144 11.70 12.38 11.60
C TYR A 144 10.52 11.78 10.83
N ASN A 145 10.76 10.62 10.24
CA ASN A 145 9.76 9.75 9.63
C ASN A 145 9.80 8.38 10.32
N LEU A 146 8.66 7.90 10.81
CA LEU A 146 8.51 6.50 11.16
C LEU A 146 8.14 5.75 9.89
N ILE A 147 8.91 4.74 9.53
CA ILE A 147 8.76 3.99 8.28
C ILE A 147 8.65 2.50 8.61
N ALA A 148 7.61 1.86 8.13
CA ALA A 148 7.41 0.42 8.26
C ALA A 148 6.98 -0.18 6.92
N PHE A 149 7.73 -1.18 6.44
CA PHE A 149 7.34 -1.91 5.23
C PHE A 149 6.33 -3.00 5.60
N GLN A 150 5.16 -2.93 4.97
CA GLN A 150 4.04 -3.82 5.23
C GLN A 150 4.07 -4.99 4.25
N GLN A 151 3.80 -6.19 4.74
CA GLN A 151 3.72 -7.38 3.90
C GLN A 151 2.33 -8.01 3.98
N GLU A 152 2.07 -8.87 4.98
CA GLU A 152 0.82 -9.62 5.08
C GLU A 152 -0.41 -8.71 5.16
N ILE A 153 -0.35 -7.65 5.97
CA ILE A 153 -1.47 -6.70 6.13
C ILE A 153 -1.85 -6.08 4.77
N TYR A 154 -0.84 -5.64 4.01
CA TYR A 154 -1.06 -5.08 2.69
C TYR A 154 -1.54 -6.12 1.68
N THR A 155 -0.87 -7.28 1.61
CA THR A 155 -1.23 -8.32 0.63
C THR A 155 -2.58 -8.95 0.90
N ASP A 156 -3.06 -8.95 2.15
CA ASP A 156 -4.39 -9.40 2.52
C ASP A 156 -5.48 -8.38 2.16
N SER A 157 -5.17 -7.08 2.25
CA SER A 157 -6.09 -6.00 1.89
C SER A 157 -6.19 -5.77 0.37
N ALA A 158 -5.10 -6.01 -0.37
CA ALA A 158 -5.02 -5.80 -1.81
C ALA A 158 -4.47 -7.06 -2.51
N LYS A 159 -5.36 -8.01 -2.83
CA LYS A 159 -4.96 -9.29 -3.44
C LYS A 159 -4.84 -9.15 -4.94
N LEU A 160 -3.67 -9.49 -5.47
CA LEU A 160 -3.43 -9.56 -6.92
C LEU A 160 -3.61 -11.00 -7.42
N THR A 161 -4.34 -11.15 -8.52
CA THR A 161 -4.35 -12.37 -9.32
C THR A 161 -3.77 -12.05 -10.69
N ILE A 162 -2.76 -12.80 -11.09
CA ILE A 162 -2.00 -12.59 -12.33
C ILE A 162 -2.01 -13.88 -13.13
N ASP A 163 -2.41 -13.80 -14.39
CA ASP A 163 -2.49 -14.94 -15.31
C ASP A 163 -1.76 -14.59 -16.62
N PRO A 164 -0.73 -15.36 -17.00
CA PRO A 164 -0.16 -16.52 -16.29
C PRO A 164 0.47 -16.15 -14.95
N ALA A 165 0.50 -17.08 -14.01
CA ALA A 165 1.09 -16.86 -12.70
C ALA A 165 2.59 -16.55 -12.83
N PRO A 166 3.10 -15.50 -12.14
CA PRO A 166 4.53 -15.20 -12.18
C PRO A 166 5.36 -16.23 -11.38
N ASP A 167 6.60 -16.42 -11.78
CA ASP A 167 7.59 -17.20 -11.02
C ASP A 167 8.08 -16.42 -9.79
N THR A 168 8.15 -15.09 -9.90
CA THR A 168 8.52 -14.19 -8.81
C THR A 168 7.51 -13.06 -8.70
N LEU A 169 6.90 -12.90 -7.50
CA LEU A 169 6.07 -11.75 -7.15
C LEU A 169 6.73 -10.98 -6.01
N LEU A 170 7.18 -9.78 -6.29
CA LEU A 170 7.79 -8.86 -5.33
C LEU A 170 6.82 -7.71 -5.04
N ARG A 171 6.39 -7.56 -3.79
CA ARG A 171 5.48 -6.49 -3.38
C ARG A 171 6.13 -5.68 -2.26
N VAL A 172 6.33 -4.38 -2.49
CA VAL A 172 6.94 -3.44 -1.54
C VAL A 172 5.93 -2.36 -1.21
N PHE A 173 5.44 -2.35 0.02
CA PHE A 173 4.49 -1.34 0.47
C PHE A 173 5.03 -0.64 1.71
N MET A 174 5.15 0.68 1.66
CA MET A 174 5.66 1.52 2.73
C MET A 174 4.53 2.26 3.43
N ALA A 175 4.25 1.93 4.70
CA ALA A 175 3.50 2.81 5.57
C ALA A 175 4.46 3.76 6.28
N TRP A 176 4.12 5.05 6.36
CA TRP A 176 4.95 6.02 7.04
C TRP A 176 4.11 7.09 7.73
N GLN A 177 4.69 7.73 8.76
CA GLN A 177 4.09 8.88 9.43
C GLN A 177 5.18 9.85 9.91
N PRO A 178 4.91 11.17 9.91
CA PRO A 178 5.86 12.14 10.45
C PRO A 178 5.97 12.03 11.98
N SER A 179 7.13 12.39 12.52
CA SER A 179 7.34 12.46 13.96
C SER A 179 8.21 13.68 14.32
N GLU A 180 7.81 14.40 15.35
CA GLU A 180 8.57 15.56 15.87
C GLU A 180 9.83 15.17 16.65
N ARG A 181 9.98 13.89 16.98
CA ARG A 181 11.09 13.37 17.78
C ARG A 181 11.51 11.99 17.32
N PHE A 182 12.76 11.63 17.60
CA PHE A 182 13.22 10.27 17.42
C PHE A 182 12.43 9.29 18.31
N ILE A 183 11.98 8.21 17.74
CA ILE A 183 11.32 7.09 18.40
C ILE A 183 12.11 5.82 18.09
N GLU A 184 12.58 5.14 19.13
CA GLU A 184 13.27 3.87 18.98
C GLU A 184 12.26 2.77 18.62
N LEU A 185 12.45 2.14 17.46
CA LEU A 185 11.66 1.01 16.97
C LEU A 185 12.54 -0.23 16.84
N SER A 186 11.94 -1.41 16.99
CA SER A 186 12.59 -2.65 16.59
C SER A 186 12.81 -2.65 15.09
N ALA A 187 14.05 -2.85 14.62
CA ALA A 187 14.34 -2.85 13.19
C ALA A 187 13.65 -4.00 12.47
N GLN A 188 13.12 -3.74 11.29
CA GLN A 188 12.62 -4.78 10.38
C GLN A 188 13.80 -5.42 9.62
N GLU A 189 13.72 -6.75 9.41
CA GLU A 189 14.60 -7.42 8.46
C GLU A 189 14.08 -7.18 7.05
N LEU A 190 14.92 -6.55 6.21
CA LEU A 190 14.60 -6.28 4.82
C LEU A 190 15.30 -7.31 3.93
N SER A 191 14.53 -8.08 3.19
CA SER A 191 15.04 -9.06 2.23
C SER A 191 14.06 -9.25 1.09
N ALA A 192 14.54 -9.72 -0.03
CA ALA A 192 13.73 -10.03 -1.19
C ALA A 192 14.10 -11.41 -1.76
N PRO A 193 13.15 -12.10 -2.43
CA PRO A 193 13.49 -13.27 -3.23
C PRO A 193 14.36 -12.87 -4.42
N GLU A 194 15.15 -13.83 -4.91
CA GLU A 194 15.85 -13.66 -6.19
C GLU A 194 14.81 -13.58 -7.32
N ARG A 195 14.98 -12.60 -8.23
CA ARG A 195 14.12 -12.46 -9.39
C ARG A 195 14.47 -13.52 -10.42
N THR A 196 13.53 -14.41 -10.69
CA THR A 196 13.66 -15.51 -11.65
C THR A 196 12.42 -15.64 -12.49
N GLY A 197 12.57 -16.05 -13.75
CA GLY A 197 11.47 -16.29 -14.65
C GLY A 197 10.59 -15.03 -14.89
N PHE A 198 9.30 -15.24 -15.08
CA PHE A 198 8.34 -14.15 -15.13
C PHE A 198 8.27 -13.44 -13.78
N THR A 199 8.84 -12.26 -13.71
CA THR A 199 8.89 -11.44 -12.49
C THR A 199 7.84 -10.33 -12.54
N VAL A 200 7.06 -10.23 -11.48
CA VAL A 200 6.14 -9.11 -11.25
C VAL A 200 6.61 -8.32 -10.03
N VAL A 201 6.66 -7.01 -10.18
CA VAL A 201 7.03 -6.09 -9.11
C VAL A 201 5.91 -5.11 -8.89
N GLU A 202 5.46 -4.99 -7.65
CA GLU A 202 4.57 -3.92 -7.23
C GLU A 202 5.23 -3.12 -6.12
N TRP A 203 5.10 -1.80 -6.20
CA TRP A 203 5.43 -0.94 -5.07
C TRP A 203 4.39 0.17 -4.90
N GLY A 204 4.16 0.56 -3.67
CA GLY A 204 3.27 1.63 -3.26
C GLY A 204 3.51 2.02 -1.81
N GLY A 205 2.61 2.79 -1.23
CA GLY A 205 2.68 3.16 0.17
C GLY A 205 1.48 3.98 0.62
N CYS A 206 1.55 4.44 1.87
CA CYS A 206 0.59 5.36 2.44
C CYS A 206 1.23 6.24 3.52
N ALA A 207 0.69 7.45 3.66
CA ALA A 207 0.91 8.29 4.84
C ALA A 207 -0.17 7.94 5.87
N VAL A 208 0.23 7.49 7.05
CA VAL A 208 -0.67 7.24 8.19
C VAL A 208 -0.70 8.49 9.07
N GLN A 209 -1.90 8.93 9.49
CA GLN A 209 -2.08 10.12 10.31
C GLN A 209 -2.15 9.80 11.79
#